data_9d88082afe84ed0c9aebdf567de8e9d6
#
_entry.id   9d88082afe84ed0c9aebdf567de8e9d6
#
_cell.length_a   1.000
_cell.length_b   1.000
_cell.length_c   1.000
_cell.angle_alpha   90.00
_cell.angle_beta   90.00
_cell.angle_gamma   90.00
#
_symmetry.space_group_name_H-M   'P 1'
#
loop_
_entity.id
_entity.type
_entity.pdbx_description
1 polymer ?
#
loop_
_entity_poly.entity_id
_entity_poly.type
_entity_poly.pdbx_seq_one_letter_code
_entity_poly.pdbx_strand_id
1 'polypeptide(L)'
;YNTNAQQCRFEKTNGLESATYFEAIDWYKNLDKISTKVLVKEMGITDAGYPLHLVMVSNDGKFDAAQWHKQNKAVILINNGIHPGEPDGIDASMMLVRDIVINKIKLPANVTLAIIAVYNIGGCLNRSPYSRVSQNGPLEYGFRGNAQNLDLNRDFTKNDSKTAKSFAQIFHLLDPDILID
;
A
#
# COMPACT_ATOMS: atom_id res chain seq x y z
N TYR A 1 5.44 18.04 -16.28
CA TYR A 1 5.33 16.60 -15.97
C TYR A 1 4.28 15.99 -16.90
N ASN A 2 4.65 14.92 -17.63
CA ASN A 2 3.75 14.25 -18.55
C ASN A 2 2.81 13.35 -17.72
N THR A 3 1.58 13.81 -17.48
CA THR A 3 0.59 13.12 -16.64
C THR A 3 0.23 11.71 -17.14
N ASN A 4 0.34 11.47 -18.46
CA ASN A 4 0.06 10.16 -19.08
C ASN A 4 1.10 9.08 -18.70
N ALA A 5 2.35 9.46 -18.41
CA ALA A 5 3.39 8.51 -17.99
C ALA A 5 3.20 7.99 -16.54
N GLN A 6 2.28 8.60 -15.79
CA GLN A 6 2.02 8.29 -14.39
C GLN A 6 0.62 7.69 -14.15
N GLN A 7 -0.07 7.23 -15.19
CA GLN A 7 -1.34 6.52 -15.02
C GLN A 7 -1.10 5.09 -14.56
N CYS A 8 -1.80 4.66 -13.49
CA CYS A 8 -1.80 3.27 -13.06
C CYS A 8 -2.62 2.38 -14.02
N ARG A 9 -2.59 1.06 -13.83
CA ARG A 9 -3.32 0.11 -14.68
C ARG A 9 -4.83 0.39 -14.67
N PHE A 10 -5.40 0.66 -13.49
CA PHE A 10 -6.80 1.03 -13.34
C PHE A 10 -7.20 2.20 -14.25
N GLU A 11 -6.42 3.27 -14.27
CA GLU A 11 -6.71 4.43 -15.12
C GLU A 11 -6.54 4.11 -16.62
N LYS A 12 -5.49 3.38 -16.99
CA LYS A 12 -5.21 3.00 -18.40
C LYS A 12 -6.29 2.10 -19.01
N THR A 13 -6.95 1.33 -18.17
CA THR A 13 -7.98 0.36 -18.60
C THR A 13 -9.41 0.84 -18.31
N ASN A 14 -9.58 2.11 -17.95
CA ASN A 14 -10.89 2.69 -17.57
C ASN A 14 -11.60 1.88 -16.46
N GLY A 15 -10.85 1.42 -15.46
CA GLY A 15 -11.39 0.69 -14.32
C GLY A 15 -11.58 -0.81 -14.54
N LEU A 16 -11.19 -1.36 -15.67
CA LEU A 16 -11.38 -2.80 -15.97
C LEU A 16 -10.34 -3.68 -15.27
N GLU A 17 -9.16 -3.16 -14.99
CA GLU A 17 -8.08 -3.93 -14.37
C GLU A 17 -7.48 -3.16 -13.19
N SER A 18 -7.00 -3.88 -12.20
CA SER A 18 -6.25 -3.33 -11.07
C SER A 18 -4.76 -3.69 -11.18
N ALA A 19 -3.91 -2.90 -10.52
CA ALA A 19 -2.47 -3.13 -10.51
C ALA A 19 -2.11 -4.52 -9.95
N THR A 20 -1.13 -5.16 -10.55
CA THR A 20 -0.47 -6.34 -9.97
C THR A 20 0.48 -5.89 -8.85
N TYR A 21 0.92 -6.86 -8.01
CA TYR A 21 1.88 -6.57 -6.95
C TYR A 21 3.15 -5.87 -7.49
N PHE A 22 3.77 -6.42 -8.52
CA PHE A 22 5.01 -5.86 -9.07
C PHE A 22 4.80 -4.47 -9.69
N GLU A 23 3.70 -4.27 -10.41
CA GLU A 23 3.36 -2.95 -10.95
C GLU A 23 3.15 -1.90 -9.85
N ALA A 24 2.47 -2.25 -8.76
CA ALA A 24 2.28 -1.34 -7.63
C ALA A 24 3.61 -0.96 -6.97
N ILE A 25 4.49 -1.93 -6.72
CA ILE A 25 5.79 -1.68 -6.10
C ILE A 25 6.70 -0.86 -7.02
N ASP A 26 6.79 -1.21 -8.30
CA ASP A 26 7.57 -0.45 -9.28
C ASP A 26 7.06 0.98 -9.44
N TRP A 27 5.74 1.17 -9.39
CA TRP A 27 5.12 2.48 -9.40
C TRP A 27 5.60 3.35 -8.24
N TYR A 28 5.55 2.86 -7.01
CA TYR A 28 6.00 3.60 -5.85
C TYR A 28 7.52 3.83 -5.87
N LYS A 29 8.31 2.83 -6.26
CA LYS A 29 9.77 2.99 -6.43
C LYS A 29 10.13 4.04 -7.49
N ASN A 30 9.32 4.21 -8.52
CA ASN A 30 9.51 5.26 -9.50
C ASN A 30 9.14 6.65 -8.96
N LEU A 31 8.09 6.77 -8.15
CA LEU A 31 7.75 8.03 -7.48
C LEU A 31 8.83 8.43 -6.46
N ASP A 32 9.39 7.50 -5.71
CA ASP A 32 10.51 7.72 -4.79
C ASP A 32 11.73 8.32 -5.52
N LYS A 33 12.10 7.78 -6.70
CA LYS A 33 13.22 8.27 -7.49
C LYS A 33 13.05 9.71 -8.00
N ILE A 34 11.83 10.16 -8.26
CA ILE A 34 11.54 11.44 -8.91
C ILE A 34 11.00 12.50 -7.96
N SER A 35 10.72 12.16 -6.71
CA SER A 35 10.12 13.08 -5.73
C SER A 35 10.75 12.93 -4.36
N THR A 36 11.17 14.05 -3.79
CA THR A 36 11.64 14.11 -2.40
C THR A 36 10.52 13.93 -1.37
N LYS A 37 9.25 13.89 -1.78
CA LYS A 37 8.09 13.72 -0.89
C LYS A 37 7.76 12.26 -0.59
N VAL A 38 8.37 11.32 -1.28
CA VAL A 38 8.07 9.88 -1.17
C VAL A 38 9.34 9.12 -0.80
N LEU A 39 9.21 8.15 0.08
CA LEU A 39 10.26 7.18 0.39
C LEU A 39 9.64 5.78 0.47
N VAL A 40 10.22 4.82 -0.25
CA VAL A 40 9.83 3.41 -0.20
C VAL A 40 10.85 2.62 0.61
N LYS A 41 10.41 1.92 1.64
CA LYS A 41 11.24 1.01 2.44
C LYS A 41 10.77 -0.43 2.32
N GLU A 42 11.72 -1.33 2.19
CA GLU A 42 11.49 -2.77 2.40
C GLU A 42 11.55 -3.05 3.89
N MET A 43 10.47 -3.65 4.40
CA MET A 43 10.34 -4.03 5.80
C MET A 43 10.50 -5.55 5.97
N GLY A 44 9.96 -6.14 7.01
CA GLY A 44 10.08 -7.58 7.25
C GLY A 44 9.54 -8.45 6.12
N ILE A 45 10.00 -9.70 6.06
CA ILE A 45 9.60 -10.70 5.07
C ILE A 45 8.18 -11.19 5.34
N THR A 46 7.42 -11.38 4.26
CA THR A 46 6.07 -11.97 4.29
C THR A 46 6.10 -13.48 4.06
N ASP A 47 4.96 -14.13 4.24
CA ASP A 47 4.80 -15.57 3.95
C ASP A 47 4.97 -15.92 2.46
N ALA A 48 4.84 -14.92 1.59
CA ALA A 48 5.10 -15.06 0.15
C ALA A 48 6.60 -14.99 -0.22
N GLY A 49 7.48 -14.77 0.76
CA GLY A 49 8.94 -14.66 0.53
C GLY A 49 9.39 -13.28 0.00
N TYR A 50 8.48 -12.34 -0.16
CA TYR A 50 8.78 -10.95 -0.54
C TYR A 50 8.72 -10.02 0.68
N PRO A 51 9.51 -8.93 0.70
CA PRO A 51 9.44 -7.95 1.78
C PRO A 51 8.11 -7.18 1.72
N LEU A 52 7.58 -6.84 2.90
CA LEU A 52 6.47 -5.91 3.00
C LEU A 52 6.99 -4.50 2.70
N HIS A 53 6.36 -3.79 1.77
CA HIS A 53 6.79 -2.44 1.37
C HIS A 53 5.99 -1.37 2.11
N LEU A 54 6.71 -0.47 2.76
CA LEU A 54 6.18 0.73 3.40
C LEU A 54 6.51 1.94 2.53
N VAL A 55 5.48 2.65 2.10
CA VAL A 55 5.57 3.90 1.36
C VAL A 55 5.28 5.04 2.33
N MET A 56 6.23 5.92 2.55
CA MET A 56 6.05 7.10 3.39
C MET A 56 5.94 8.36 2.52
N VAL A 57 5.00 9.24 2.88
CA VAL A 57 4.74 10.49 2.16
C VAL A 57 4.77 11.65 3.13
N SER A 58 5.67 12.61 2.89
CA SER A 58 5.82 13.82 3.71
C SER A 58 6.13 15.02 2.84
N ASN A 59 5.50 16.17 3.15
CA ASN A 59 5.72 17.41 2.38
C ASN A 59 7.14 17.96 2.48
N ASP A 60 7.82 17.72 3.60
CA ASP A 60 9.16 18.25 3.89
C ASP A 60 10.29 17.26 3.55
N GLY A 61 9.95 16.09 2.98
CA GLY A 61 10.93 15.06 2.63
C GLY A 61 11.65 14.43 3.81
N LYS A 62 11.08 14.51 5.02
CA LYS A 62 11.63 13.88 6.23
C LYS A 62 10.77 12.68 6.59
N PHE A 63 11.42 11.53 6.76
CA PHE A 63 10.77 10.22 6.93
C PHE A 63 11.19 9.56 8.24
N ASP A 64 11.00 10.26 9.36
CA ASP A 64 11.29 9.81 10.71
C ASP A 64 10.05 9.99 11.58
N ALA A 65 9.42 8.88 11.97
CA ALA A 65 8.18 8.88 12.74
C ALA A 65 8.35 9.57 14.10
N ALA A 66 9.47 9.37 14.78
CA ALA A 66 9.75 10.02 16.06
C ALA A 66 9.83 11.55 15.92
N GLN A 67 10.35 12.04 14.80
CA GLN A 67 10.38 13.48 14.51
C GLN A 67 8.99 13.99 14.14
N TRP A 68 8.17 13.19 13.42
CA TRP A 68 6.80 13.57 13.11
C TRP A 68 5.98 13.81 14.36
N HIS A 69 6.04 12.88 15.34
CA HIS A 69 5.35 13.03 16.62
C HIS A 69 5.87 14.24 17.43
N LYS A 70 7.19 14.46 17.49
CA LYS A 70 7.77 15.66 18.13
C LYS A 70 7.29 16.98 17.51
N GLN A 71 6.93 16.96 16.22
CA GLN A 71 6.40 18.10 15.48
C GLN A 71 4.87 18.18 15.53
N ASN A 72 4.20 17.32 16.32
CA ASN A 72 2.74 17.21 16.37
C ASN A 72 2.09 16.99 14.99
N LYS A 73 2.75 16.21 14.12
CA LYS A 73 2.13 15.77 12.87
C LYS A 73 1.30 14.52 13.13
N ALA A 74 0.11 14.49 12.56
CA ALA A 74 -0.71 13.28 12.54
C ALA A 74 -0.12 12.27 11.55
N VAL A 75 0.08 11.03 12.01
CA VAL A 75 0.57 9.90 11.23
C VAL A 75 -0.60 9.01 10.86
N ILE A 76 -0.91 8.93 9.57
CA ILE A 76 -1.98 8.08 9.04
C ILE A 76 -1.35 6.87 8.36
N LEU A 77 -1.64 5.68 8.86
CA LEU A 77 -1.25 4.41 8.24
C LEU A 77 -2.43 3.87 7.42
N ILE A 78 -2.20 3.65 6.12
CA ILE A 78 -3.15 3.01 5.21
C ILE A 78 -2.63 1.61 4.89
N ASN A 79 -3.43 0.58 5.17
CA ASN A 79 -3.10 -0.81 4.92
C ASN A 79 -3.92 -1.35 3.76
N ASN A 80 -3.31 -1.54 2.60
CA ASN A 80 -4.01 -1.95 1.40
C ASN A 80 -3.92 -3.44 1.13
N GLY A 81 -5.00 -4.00 0.61
CA GLY A 81 -5.01 -5.34 0.04
C GLY A 81 -4.83 -6.45 1.05
N ILE A 82 -5.44 -6.35 2.23
CA ILE A 82 -5.56 -7.49 3.14
C ILE A 82 -6.31 -8.64 2.45
N HIS A 83 -7.30 -8.30 1.64
CA HIS A 83 -7.94 -9.20 0.67
C HIS A 83 -7.72 -8.64 -0.74
N PRO A 84 -6.70 -9.09 -1.48
CA PRO A 84 -6.38 -8.49 -2.79
C PRO A 84 -7.43 -8.73 -3.89
N GLY A 85 -8.48 -9.47 -3.59
CA GLY A 85 -9.70 -9.52 -4.39
C GLY A 85 -10.55 -8.25 -4.26
N GLU A 86 -10.23 -7.36 -3.33
CA GLU A 86 -10.78 -6.01 -3.10
C GLU A 86 -9.65 -5.00 -3.34
N PRO A 87 -9.26 -4.75 -4.61
CA PRO A 87 -8.02 -4.03 -4.92
C PRO A 87 -8.14 -2.50 -4.91
N ASP A 88 -9.33 -1.97 -4.62
CA ASP A 88 -9.66 -0.54 -4.64
C ASP A 88 -8.67 0.32 -3.83
N GLY A 89 -8.30 -0.10 -2.63
CA GLY A 89 -7.32 0.60 -1.81
C GLY A 89 -5.93 0.66 -2.45
N ILE A 90 -5.50 -0.41 -3.14
CA ILE A 90 -4.20 -0.47 -3.84
C ILE A 90 -4.15 0.61 -4.92
N ASP A 91 -5.13 0.61 -5.84
CA ASP A 91 -5.19 1.55 -6.96
C ASP A 91 -5.43 2.99 -6.49
N ALA A 92 -6.34 3.19 -5.51
CA ALA A 92 -6.64 4.50 -4.95
C ALA A 92 -5.42 5.14 -4.27
N SER A 93 -4.64 4.37 -3.51
CA SER A 93 -3.43 4.86 -2.86
C SER A 93 -2.33 5.23 -3.87
N MET A 94 -2.18 4.47 -4.96
CA MET A 94 -1.26 4.83 -6.05
C MET A 94 -1.62 6.18 -6.65
N MET A 95 -2.90 6.40 -6.97
CA MET A 95 -3.39 7.68 -7.50
C MET A 95 -3.23 8.82 -6.50
N LEU A 96 -3.54 8.59 -5.22
CA LEU A 96 -3.41 9.58 -4.15
C LEU A 96 -1.96 10.06 -4.02
N VAL A 97 -0.99 9.16 -3.93
CA VAL A 97 0.43 9.52 -3.77
C VAL A 97 0.94 10.28 -4.99
N ARG A 98 0.60 9.84 -6.21
CA ARG A 98 0.91 10.60 -7.42
C ARG A 98 0.32 12.01 -7.36
N ASP A 99 -0.95 12.14 -7.03
CA ASP A 99 -1.65 13.43 -7.03
C ASP A 99 -1.07 14.38 -5.97
N ILE A 100 -0.54 13.85 -4.85
CA ILE A 100 0.23 14.64 -3.87
C ILE A 100 1.60 15.05 -4.45
N VAL A 101 2.30 14.14 -5.13
CA VAL A 101 3.61 14.42 -5.73
C VAL A 101 3.53 15.54 -6.75
N ILE A 102 2.51 15.52 -7.62
CA ILE A 102 2.31 16.55 -8.65
C ILE A 102 1.56 17.80 -8.13
N ASN A 103 1.31 17.90 -6.82
CA ASN A 103 0.59 18.99 -6.16
C ASN A 103 -0.87 19.19 -6.62
N LYS A 104 -1.50 18.18 -7.19
CA LYS A 104 -2.94 18.18 -7.49
C LYS A 104 -3.78 18.02 -6.22
N ILE A 105 -3.28 17.22 -5.26
CA ILE A 105 -3.81 17.13 -3.90
C ILE A 105 -2.79 17.74 -2.95
N LYS A 106 -3.24 18.65 -2.10
CA LYS A 106 -2.40 19.27 -1.07
C LYS A 106 -2.49 18.46 0.22
N LEU A 107 -1.40 17.76 0.57
CA LEU A 107 -1.28 17.16 1.89
C LEU A 107 -1.14 18.28 2.94
N PRO A 108 -1.94 18.30 4.03
CA PRO A 108 -1.78 19.29 5.09
C PRO A 108 -0.37 19.23 5.71
N ALA A 109 0.17 20.37 6.13
CA ALA A 109 1.54 20.46 6.64
C ALA A 109 1.78 19.65 7.92
N ASN A 110 0.70 19.45 8.69
CA ASN A 110 0.69 18.68 9.94
C ASN A 110 0.23 17.22 9.76
N VAL A 111 0.20 16.70 8.52
CA VAL A 111 -0.18 15.31 8.22
C VAL A 111 0.94 14.64 7.45
N THR A 112 1.20 13.38 7.79
CA THR A 112 2.07 12.48 7.05
C THR A 112 1.31 11.19 6.74
N LEU A 113 1.59 10.59 5.59
CA LEU A 113 0.99 9.30 5.23
C LEU A 113 2.06 8.22 5.25
N ALA A 114 1.66 7.07 5.73
CA ALA A 114 2.40 5.82 5.63
C ALA A 114 1.46 4.78 4.99
N ILE A 115 1.92 4.08 3.97
CA ILE A 115 1.06 3.19 3.18
C ILE A 115 1.76 1.85 3.06
N ILE A 116 1.09 0.79 3.50
CA ILE A 116 1.46 -0.57 3.11
C ILE A 116 0.86 -0.81 1.73
N ALA A 117 1.73 -0.87 0.72
CA ALA A 117 1.31 -0.88 -0.68
C ALA A 117 0.41 -2.09 -1.01
N VAL A 118 0.82 -3.28 -0.57
CA VAL A 118 0.06 -4.53 -0.66
C VAL A 118 0.38 -5.38 0.56
N TYR A 119 -0.58 -5.57 1.46
CA TYR A 119 -0.39 -6.32 2.69
C TYR A 119 -0.34 -7.84 2.43
N ASN A 120 -1.33 -8.38 1.74
CA ASN A 120 -1.39 -9.79 1.37
C ASN A 120 -0.73 -10.03 0.01
N ILE A 121 0.60 -10.09 0.00
CA ILE A 121 1.36 -10.28 -1.25
C ILE A 121 1.03 -11.64 -1.88
N GLY A 122 0.95 -12.71 -1.08
CA GLY A 122 0.66 -14.05 -1.60
C GLY A 122 -0.70 -14.14 -2.30
N GLY A 123 -1.73 -13.55 -1.70
CA GLY A 123 -3.04 -13.45 -2.31
C GLY A 123 -3.05 -12.54 -3.55
N CYS A 124 -2.27 -11.45 -3.53
CA CYS A 124 -2.15 -10.55 -4.70
C CYS A 124 -1.45 -11.22 -5.90
N LEU A 125 -0.50 -12.12 -5.65
CA LEU A 125 0.16 -12.89 -6.70
C LEU A 125 -0.72 -14.02 -7.25
N ASN A 126 -1.66 -14.53 -6.47
CA ASN A 126 -2.61 -15.57 -6.87
C ASN A 126 -3.87 -14.95 -7.50
N ARG A 127 -3.72 -14.46 -8.73
CA ARG A 127 -4.78 -13.76 -9.47
C ARG A 127 -5.60 -14.71 -10.33
N SER A 128 -6.90 -14.44 -10.43
CA SER A 128 -7.83 -15.16 -11.27
C SER A 128 -9.10 -14.32 -11.47
N PRO A 129 -9.82 -14.47 -12.59
CA PRO A 129 -11.16 -13.88 -12.75
C PRO A 129 -12.24 -14.57 -11.89
N TYR A 130 -11.89 -15.67 -11.22
CA TYR A 130 -12.83 -16.51 -10.46
C TYR A 130 -12.50 -16.59 -8.97
N SER A 131 -11.60 -15.74 -8.46
CA SER A 131 -11.20 -15.76 -7.04
C SER A 131 -12.34 -15.43 -6.08
N ARG A 132 -13.42 -14.81 -6.55
CA ARG A 132 -14.64 -14.46 -5.78
C ARG A 132 -15.90 -14.65 -6.61
N VAL A 133 -16.81 -15.49 -6.13
CA VAL A 133 -18.03 -15.88 -6.87
C VAL A 133 -19.09 -14.78 -7.00
N SER A 134 -19.04 -13.77 -6.15
CA SER A 134 -20.05 -12.70 -6.10
C SER A 134 -19.54 -11.33 -6.60
N GLN A 135 -18.35 -11.30 -7.23
CA GLN A 135 -17.70 -10.06 -7.66
C GLN A 135 -17.69 -9.95 -9.18
N ASN A 136 -18.17 -8.83 -9.71
CA ASN A 136 -18.24 -8.55 -11.13
C ASN A 136 -17.11 -7.56 -11.54
N GLY A 137 -15.89 -8.07 -11.60
CA GLY A 137 -14.70 -7.30 -11.95
C GLY A 137 -13.82 -6.99 -10.75
N PRO A 138 -12.60 -6.49 -10.95
CA PRO A 138 -11.89 -6.32 -12.23
C PRO A 138 -11.70 -7.63 -13.00
N LEU A 139 -11.13 -7.57 -14.22
CA LEU A 139 -10.95 -8.77 -15.08
C LEU A 139 -10.20 -9.89 -14.39
N GLU A 140 -9.18 -9.54 -13.60
CA GLU A 140 -8.47 -10.45 -12.71
C GLU A 140 -8.20 -9.75 -11.37
N TYR A 141 -8.31 -10.48 -10.31
CA TYR A 141 -8.10 -9.99 -8.95
C TYR A 141 -7.51 -11.07 -8.04
N GLY A 142 -6.92 -10.65 -6.92
CA GLY A 142 -6.20 -11.55 -6.03
C GLY A 142 -7.10 -12.46 -5.21
N PHE A 143 -6.47 -13.45 -4.58
CA PHE A 143 -7.11 -14.41 -3.71
C PHE A 143 -7.16 -13.91 -2.25
N ARG A 144 -8.17 -14.31 -1.48
CA ARG A 144 -8.37 -13.90 -0.08
C ARG A 144 -7.26 -14.38 0.85
N GLY A 145 -6.88 -15.65 0.75
CA GLY A 145 -5.84 -16.25 1.59
C GLY A 145 -4.44 -15.76 1.22
N ASN A 146 -3.52 -15.74 2.19
CA ASN A 146 -2.12 -15.47 1.95
C ASN A 146 -1.40 -16.68 1.32
N ALA A 147 -0.07 -16.63 1.18
CA ALA A 147 0.72 -17.73 0.61
C ALA A 147 0.62 -19.06 1.40
N GLN A 148 0.14 -19.04 2.63
CA GLN A 148 -0.14 -20.22 3.47
C GLN A 148 -1.64 -20.52 3.56
N ASN A 149 -2.47 -19.88 2.73
CA ASN A 149 -3.92 -19.97 2.74
C ASN A 149 -4.57 -19.56 4.06
N LEU A 150 -3.96 -18.61 4.78
CA LEU A 150 -4.49 -18.00 5.99
C LEU A 150 -5.20 -16.69 5.67
N ASP A 151 -6.28 -16.39 6.38
CA ASP A 151 -6.95 -15.10 6.33
C ASP A 151 -6.23 -14.10 7.26
N LEU A 152 -5.51 -13.14 6.68
CA LEU A 152 -4.77 -12.13 7.44
C LEU A 152 -5.68 -11.23 8.28
N ASN A 153 -6.95 -11.08 7.90
CA ASN A 153 -7.95 -10.36 8.70
C ASN A 153 -8.41 -11.16 9.94
N ARG A 154 -7.80 -12.30 10.22
CA ARG A 154 -7.95 -13.08 11.46
C ARG A 154 -6.64 -13.16 12.25
N ASP A 155 -5.61 -12.43 11.81
CA ASP A 155 -4.25 -12.59 12.34
C ASP A 155 -3.69 -11.34 13.06
N PHE A 156 -4.36 -10.19 13.02
CA PHE A 156 -3.91 -8.98 13.71
C PHE A 156 -3.69 -9.18 15.22
N THR A 157 -4.55 -9.94 15.87
CA THR A 157 -4.43 -10.23 17.30
C THR A 157 -3.50 -11.40 17.58
N LYS A 158 -3.54 -12.45 16.75
CA LYS A 158 -2.75 -13.66 16.94
C LYS A 158 -1.28 -13.46 16.53
N ASN A 159 -1.07 -12.70 15.47
CA ASN A 159 0.26 -12.35 14.94
C ASN A 159 1.12 -13.59 14.63
N ASP A 160 0.50 -14.64 14.05
CA ASP A 160 1.14 -15.93 13.78
C ASP A 160 1.97 -15.89 12.49
N SER A 161 1.43 -15.28 11.44
CA SER A 161 2.08 -15.21 10.12
C SER A 161 3.32 -14.29 10.11
N LYS A 162 4.23 -14.53 9.17
CA LYS A 162 5.35 -13.60 8.93
C LYS A 162 4.84 -12.23 8.49
N THR A 163 3.77 -12.21 7.69
CA THR A 163 3.15 -10.98 7.21
C THR A 163 2.63 -10.13 8.38
N ALA A 164 1.91 -10.73 9.34
CA ALA A 164 1.41 -10.01 10.52
C ALA A 164 2.55 -9.50 11.41
N LYS A 165 3.60 -10.28 11.60
CA LYS A 165 4.80 -9.84 12.35
C LYS A 165 5.48 -8.65 11.68
N SER A 166 5.58 -8.64 10.37
CA SER A 166 6.13 -7.52 9.61
C SER A 166 5.24 -6.28 9.69
N PHE A 167 3.91 -6.46 9.68
CA PHE A 167 2.96 -5.38 9.94
C PHE A 167 3.14 -4.79 11.34
N ALA A 168 3.23 -5.63 12.37
CA ALA A 168 3.42 -5.19 13.75
C ALA A 168 4.69 -4.35 13.90
N GLN A 169 5.79 -4.72 13.23
CA GLN A 169 7.01 -3.91 13.20
C GLN A 169 6.78 -2.52 12.58
N ILE A 170 6.03 -2.45 11.47
CA ILE A 170 5.67 -1.18 10.84
C ILE A 170 4.80 -0.34 11.78
N PHE A 171 3.77 -0.97 12.36
CA PHE A 171 2.86 -0.29 13.28
C PHE A 171 3.58 0.31 14.48
N HIS A 172 4.47 -0.46 15.13
CA HIS A 172 5.27 0.04 16.26
C HIS A 172 6.30 1.09 15.85
N LEU A 173 6.88 0.98 14.64
CA LEU A 173 7.80 1.99 14.13
C LEU A 173 7.11 3.34 13.92
N LEU A 174 5.88 3.31 13.41
CA LEU A 174 5.14 4.51 13.04
C LEU A 174 4.33 5.10 14.19
N ASP A 175 3.86 4.27 15.12
CA ASP A 175 2.90 4.64 16.19
C ASP A 175 1.76 5.51 15.62
N PRO A 176 0.96 5.00 14.65
CA PRO A 176 0.06 5.84 13.89
C PRO A 176 -1.13 6.33 14.71
N ASP A 177 -1.52 7.59 14.50
CA ASP A 177 -2.73 8.18 15.10
C ASP A 177 -4.01 7.62 14.47
N ILE A 178 -3.94 7.23 13.20
CA ILE A 178 -5.08 6.69 12.45
C ILE A 178 -4.59 5.49 11.62
N LEU A 179 -5.31 4.39 11.70
CA LEU A 179 -5.18 3.23 10.81
C LEU A 179 -6.43 3.14 9.93
N ILE A 180 -6.21 3.03 8.62
CA ILE A 180 -7.22 2.76 7.59
C ILE A 180 -6.89 1.41 6.97
N ASP A 181 -7.85 0.45 6.99
CA ASP A 181 -7.72 -0.89 6.45
C ASP A 181 -8.91 -1.22 5.52
#